data_c72565ec40f9635cbd830e7cf0bae86e
#
_entry.id   c72565ec40f9635cbd830e7cf0bae86e
#
_cell.length_a   1.000
_cell.length_b   1.000
_cell.length_c   1.000
_cell.angle_alpha   90.00
_cell.angle_beta   90.00
_cell.angle_gamma   90.00
#
_symmetry.space_group_name_H-M   'P 1'
#
loop_
_entity.id
_entity.type
_entity.pdbx_description
1 polymer ?
#
loop_
_entity_poly.entity_id
_entity_poly.type
_entity_poly.pdbx_seq_one_letter_code
_entity_poly.pdbx_strand_id
1 'polypeptide(L)'
;GFAPGPPKYGWREVKEHLEARGFSRSELLKTGLIKTTEGGKEPFDVFRDRIMFPLFDQNGKVVAFSGRILSKDSDAPKYVNSPETELYKKSELLFGYDKARQGIRQLNFSLIVEGQFDVVMAHQAGYNNTVAVSGTALTLHHIQLLERLSDRVVLALDADRAGIAAMKRAADLMLRRGIDVKVAEMPLGKDPADIIRADADEFKKIVGKSVHV
;
A
#
# COMPACT_ATOMS: atom_id res chain seq x y z
N GLY A 1 -5.89 7.38 9.95
CA GLY A 1 -5.45 8.16 11.12
C GLY A 1 -4.47 9.26 10.77
N PHE A 2 -3.94 9.95 11.78
CA PHE A 2 -2.96 11.02 11.66
C PHE A 2 -1.85 10.82 12.70
N ALA A 3 -0.58 10.97 12.28
CA ALA A 3 0.57 10.98 13.16
C ALA A 3 1.00 12.45 13.37
N PRO A 4 0.97 12.97 14.61
CA PRO A 4 1.40 14.34 14.91
C PRO A 4 2.90 14.49 14.68
N GLY A 5 3.35 15.74 14.50
CA GLY A 5 4.77 16.04 14.29
C GLY A 5 5.06 17.53 14.18
N PRO A 6 6.35 17.90 14.08
CA PRO A 6 6.75 19.30 13.92
C PRO A 6 6.10 19.96 12.69
N PRO A 7 5.90 21.28 12.73
CA PRO A 7 6.32 22.20 13.81
C PRO A 7 5.36 22.28 15.00
N LYS A 8 4.14 21.74 14.90
CA LYS A 8 3.10 21.90 15.92
C LYS A 8 3.28 20.96 17.10
N TYR A 9 3.79 19.75 16.86
CA TYR A 9 3.97 18.68 17.85
C TYR A 9 5.44 18.26 17.95
N GLY A 10 5.79 17.54 19.02
CA GLY A 10 7.13 17.05 19.22
C GLY A 10 7.56 15.91 18.28
N TRP A 11 8.76 15.44 18.49
CA TRP A 11 9.35 14.32 17.75
C TRP A 11 9.06 12.95 18.39
N ARG A 12 8.40 12.92 19.56
CA ARG A 12 8.23 11.75 20.42
C ARG A 12 6.81 11.57 20.94
N GLU A 13 5.84 12.17 20.31
CA GLU A 13 4.45 12.16 20.77
C GLU A 13 3.89 10.72 20.88
N VAL A 14 4.13 9.87 19.88
CA VAL A 14 3.68 8.47 19.89
C VAL A 14 4.45 7.68 20.92
N LYS A 15 5.77 7.87 21.00
CA LYS A 15 6.63 7.23 22.00
C LYS A 15 6.14 7.53 23.43
N GLU A 16 6.02 8.81 23.77
CA GLU A 16 5.62 9.26 25.11
C GLU A 16 4.21 8.78 25.48
N HIS A 17 3.29 8.84 24.50
CA HIS A 17 1.93 8.35 24.69
C HIS A 17 1.87 6.84 24.98
N LEU A 18 2.66 6.03 24.29
CA LEU A 18 2.66 4.58 24.48
C LEU A 18 3.44 4.17 25.74
N GLU A 19 4.54 4.84 26.07
CA GLU A 19 5.26 4.63 27.32
C GLU A 19 4.36 4.95 28.54
N ALA A 20 3.57 6.02 28.50
CA ALA A 20 2.59 6.35 29.53
C ALA A 20 1.49 5.28 29.68
N ARG A 21 1.26 4.44 28.67
CA ARG A 21 0.36 3.27 28.70
C ARG A 21 1.03 1.97 29.12
N GLY A 22 2.31 2.02 29.50
CA GLY A 22 3.03 0.88 30.02
C GLY A 22 3.81 0.07 28.98
N PHE A 23 3.85 0.48 27.72
CA PHE A 23 4.69 -0.17 26.70
C PHE A 23 6.16 0.20 26.90
N SER A 24 7.03 -0.79 26.92
CA SER A 24 8.45 -0.58 27.05
C SER A 24 9.08 -0.02 25.77
N ARG A 25 10.18 0.72 25.94
CA ARG A 25 10.99 1.20 24.81
C ARG A 25 11.43 0.07 23.87
N SER A 26 11.76 -1.10 24.41
CA SER A 26 12.17 -2.28 23.63
C SER A 26 11.04 -2.77 22.74
N GLU A 27 9.81 -2.84 23.25
CA GLU A 27 8.62 -3.20 22.45
C GLU A 27 8.37 -2.19 21.34
N LEU A 28 8.43 -0.89 21.65
CA LEU A 28 8.23 0.16 20.63
C LEU A 28 9.28 0.13 19.51
N LEU A 29 10.52 -0.19 19.82
CA LEU A 29 11.58 -0.40 18.82
C LEU A 29 11.28 -1.63 17.95
N LYS A 30 10.85 -2.75 18.53
CA LYS A 30 10.50 -3.97 17.79
C LYS A 30 9.31 -3.77 16.84
N THR A 31 8.34 -2.93 17.18
CA THR A 31 7.21 -2.60 16.32
C THR A 31 7.59 -1.66 15.17
N GLY A 32 8.76 -1.03 15.21
CA GLY A 32 9.18 -0.03 14.24
C GLY A 32 8.39 1.29 14.30
N LEU A 33 7.70 1.57 15.43
CA LEU A 33 7.02 2.84 15.65
C LEU A 33 7.98 3.96 16.02
N ILE A 34 9.07 3.59 16.68
CA ILE A 34 10.17 4.51 17.04
C ILE A 34 11.49 3.98 16.47
N LYS A 35 12.46 4.88 16.30
CA LYS A 35 13.81 4.53 15.86
C LYS A 35 14.86 5.33 16.62
N THR A 36 16.04 4.73 16.77
CA THR A 36 17.25 5.40 17.29
C THR A 36 18.01 6.08 16.14
N THR A 37 18.73 7.15 16.43
CA THR A 37 19.75 7.70 15.55
C THR A 37 21.12 7.08 15.82
N GLU A 38 22.00 7.13 14.85
CA GLU A 38 23.42 6.87 15.04
C GLU A 38 23.95 7.78 16.16
N GLY A 39 24.70 7.20 17.13
CA GLY A 39 25.22 7.94 18.29
C GLY A 39 24.40 7.83 19.58
N GLY A 40 23.39 6.94 19.66
CA GLY A 40 22.71 6.60 20.91
C GLY A 40 21.81 7.67 21.51
N LYS A 41 21.40 8.65 20.69
CA LYS A 41 20.42 9.68 21.11
C LYS A 41 19.06 9.04 21.41
N GLU A 42 18.26 9.75 22.20
CA GLU A 42 16.89 9.34 22.56
C GLU A 42 16.07 9.01 21.31
N PRO A 43 15.37 7.87 21.26
CA PRO A 43 14.55 7.47 20.12
C PRO A 43 13.45 8.48 19.83
N PHE A 44 13.02 8.49 18.58
CA PHE A 44 11.96 9.36 18.09
C PHE A 44 10.99 8.59 17.19
N ASP A 45 9.80 9.15 16.98
CA ASP A 45 8.73 8.57 16.20
C ASP A 45 9.14 8.43 14.73
N VAL A 46 8.86 7.27 14.12
CA VAL A 46 9.09 7.02 12.69
C VAL A 46 8.13 7.85 11.85
N PHE A 47 6.88 7.92 12.29
CA PHE A 47 5.82 8.63 11.57
C PHE A 47 5.56 9.99 12.24
N ARG A 48 5.72 11.07 11.48
CA ARG A 48 5.51 12.44 11.95
C ARG A 48 4.89 13.25 10.83
N ASP A 49 3.88 14.07 11.14
CA ASP A 49 3.14 14.90 10.18
C ASP A 49 2.63 14.10 8.96
N ARG A 50 1.96 12.95 9.24
CA ARG A 50 1.53 12.02 8.20
C ARG A 50 0.10 11.55 8.38
N ILE A 51 -0.60 11.38 7.25
CA ILE A 51 -1.80 10.54 7.18
C ILE A 51 -1.33 9.09 7.31
N MET A 52 -1.95 8.34 8.24
CA MET A 52 -1.57 6.98 8.56
C MET A 52 -2.50 5.96 7.93
N PHE A 53 -1.92 5.00 7.24
CA PHE A 53 -2.58 3.82 6.70
C PHE A 53 -2.14 2.60 7.50
N PRO A 54 -3.01 1.97 8.31
CA PRO A 54 -2.68 0.69 8.92
C PRO A 54 -2.57 -0.39 7.84
N LEU A 55 -1.57 -1.23 7.97
CA LEU A 55 -1.33 -2.39 7.13
C LEU A 55 -1.81 -3.63 7.88
N PHE A 56 -2.74 -4.36 7.26
CA PHE A 56 -3.38 -5.51 7.87
C PHE A 56 -2.84 -6.81 7.26
N ASP A 57 -2.63 -7.81 8.12
CA ASP A 57 -2.39 -9.17 7.67
C ASP A 57 -3.66 -9.81 7.07
N GLN A 58 -3.52 -11.06 6.59
CA GLN A 58 -4.67 -11.81 6.02
C GLN A 58 -5.79 -12.07 7.05
N ASN A 59 -5.54 -11.94 8.35
CA ASN A 59 -6.52 -12.13 9.43
C ASN A 59 -7.17 -10.81 9.87
N GLY A 60 -6.79 -9.69 9.26
CA GLY A 60 -7.29 -8.36 9.59
C GLY A 60 -6.64 -7.75 10.86
N LYS A 61 -5.47 -8.26 11.29
CA LYS A 61 -4.69 -7.66 12.37
C LYS A 61 -3.73 -6.63 11.82
N VAL A 62 -3.61 -5.48 12.48
CA VAL A 62 -2.62 -4.45 12.13
C VAL A 62 -1.23 -4.96 12.45
N VAL A 63 -0.36 -5.04 11.46
CA VAL A 63 1.02 -5.53 11.59
C VAL A 63 2.06 -4.45 11.27
N ALA A 64 1.67 -3.36 10.60
CA ALA A 64 2.55 -2.25 10.24
C ALA A 64 1.74 -1.01 9.88
N PHE A 65 2.44 0.06 9.50
CA PHE A 65 1.84 1.29 9.03
C PHE A 65 2.58 1.81 7.80
N SER A 66 1.85 2.55 6.96
CA SER A 66 2.38 3.46 5.96
C SER A 66 1.93 4.87 6.27
N GLY A 67 2.78 5.86 6.06
CA GLY A 67 2.46 7.25 6.34
C GLY A 67 2.76 8.14 5.15
N ARG A 68 1.75 8.87 4.63
CA ARG A 68 1.93 9.91 3.62
C ARG A 68 2.06 11.28 4.26
N ILE A 69 3.11 12.03 3.88
CA ILE A 69 3.33 13.39 4.40
C ILE A 69 2.17 14.31 4.04
N LEU A 70 1.82 15.20 4.97
CA LEU A 70 0.79 16.23 4.77
C LEU A 70 1.37 17.52 4.18
N SER A 71 2.55 17.92 4.65
CA SER A 71 3.20 19.15 4.23
C SER A 71 3.70 19.05 2.79
N LYS A 72 3.31 19.99 1.93
CA LYS A 72 3.71 20.04 0.51
C LYS A 72 5.17 20.44 0.31
N ASP A 73 5.70 21.27 1.20
CA ASP A 73 7.03 21.90 1.08
C ASP A 73 8.09 21.21 1.95
N SER A 74 7.93 19.92 2.18
CA SER A 74 8.86 19.13 3.00
C SER A 74 9.83 18.34 2.13
N ASP A 75 11.12 18.41 2.46
CA ASP A 75 12.18 17.54 1.88
C ASP A 75 12.05 16.07 2.31
N ALA A 76 11.10 15.75 3.20
CA ALA A 76 10.88 14.41 3.68
C ALA A 76 10.21 13.52 2.60
N PRO A 77 10.50 12.20 2.59
CA PRO A 77 9.88 11.28 1.63
C PRO A 77 8.34 11.36 1.64
N LYS A 78 7.73 11.40 0.45
CA LYS A 78 6.27 11.45 0.27
C LYS A 78 5.58 10.33 1.06
N TYR A 79 6.13 9.10 1.02
CA TYR A 79 5.68 7.95 1.81
C TYR A 79 6.81 7.40 2.68
N VAL A 80 6.45 6.96 3.87
CA VAL A 80 7.29 6.19 4.78
C VAL A 80 6.50 4.96 5.19
N ASN A 81 7.09 3.78 5.05
CA ASN A 81 6.53 2.53 5.55
C ASN A 81 7.24 2.11 6.83
N SER A 82 6.57 1.35 7.69
CA SER A 82 7.24 0.64 8.79
C SER A 82 8.46 -0.13 8.26
N PRO A 83 9.54 -0.20 9.03
CA PRO A 83 10.61 -1.15 8.74
C PRO A 83 10.06 -2.58 8.80
N GLU A 84 10.77 -3.54 8.19
CA GLU A 84 10.45 -4.95 8.36
C GLU A 84 10.62 -5.37 9.82
N THR A 85 9.70 -6.20 10.31
CA THR A 85 9.67 -6.71 11.67
C THR A 85 9.35 -8.20 11.65
N GLU A 86 9.31 -8.85 12.80
CA GLU A 86 8.82 -10.24 12.92
C GLU A 86 7.38 -10.41 12.43
N LEU A 87 6.56 -9.35 12.51
CA LEU A 87 5.15 -9.37 12.10
C LEU A 87 4.92 -8.84 10.68
N TYR A 88 5.88 -8.12 10.10
CA TYR A 88 5.70 -7.42 8.84
C TYR A 88 6.87 -7.62 7.88
N LYS A 89 6.57 -8.19 6.73
CA LYS A 89 7.47 -8.28 5.58
C LYS A 89 6.77 -7.68 4.37
N LYS A 90 7.40 -6.68 3.74
CA LYS A 90 6.85 -5.99 2.57
C LYS A 90 6.56 -6.94 1.41
N SER A 91 7.40 -7.94 1.23
CA SER A 91 7.29 -8.95 0.17
C SER A 91 6.13 -9.93 0.37
N GLU A 92 5.46 -9.91 1.53
CA GLU A 92 4.40 -10.87 1.88
C GLU A 92 3.04 -10.19 2.08
N LEU A 93 2.95 -8.85 2.00
CA LEU A 93 1.73 -8.11 2.30
C LEU A 93 1.25 -7.28 1.12
N LEU A 94 -0.03 -7.43 0.77
CA LEU A 94 -0.75 -6.54 -0.15
C LEU A 94 -1.64 -5.59 0.65
N PHE A 95 -1.49 -4.29 0.42
CA PHE A 95 -2.37 -3.29 1.05
C PHE A 95 -3.81 -3.46 0.58
N GLY A 96 -4.76 -3.47 1.51
CA GLY A 96 -6.17 -3.63 1.22
C GLY A 96 -6.64 -5.07 1.01
N TYR A 97 -5.75 -6.07 1.05
CA TYR A 97 -6.10 -7.47 0.82
C TYR A 97 -7.19 -8.00 1.76
N ASP A 98 -7.11 -7.66 3.04
CA ASP A 98 -8.10 -8.03 4.06
C ASP A 98 -9.52 -7.54 3.70
N LYS A 99 -9.62 -6.36 3.08
CA LYS A 99 -10.89 -5.76 2.61
C LYS A 99 -11.31 -6.27 1.24
N ALA A 100 -10.34 -6.51 0.34
CA ALA A 100 -10.61 -6.86 -1.05
C ALA A 100 -11.04 -8.32 -1.26
N ARG A 101 -10.72 -9.24 -0.34
CA ARG A 101 -10.96 -10.68 -0.49
C ARG A 101 -12.37 -11.05 -0.94
N GLN A 102 -13.38 -10.43 -0.36
CA GLN A 102 -14.78 -10.70 -0.73
C GLN A 102 -15.08 -10.17 -2.13
N GLY A 103 -14.67 -8.94 -2.44
CA GLY A 103 -14.85 -8.33 -3.75
C GLY A 103 -14.15 -9.12 -4.85
N ILE A 104 -12.92 -9.59 -4.62
CA ILE A 104 -12.18 -10.43 -5.56
C ILE A 104 -12.95 -11.71 -5.90
N ARG A 105 -13.47 -12.41 -4.90
CA ARG A 105 -14.26 -13.64 -5.12
C ARG A 105 -15.57 -13.36 -5.87
N GLN A 106 -16.26 -12.28 -5.52
CA GLN A 106 -17.56 -11.92 -6.13
C GLN A 106 -17.39 -11.50 -7.60
N LEU A 107 -16.38 -10.69 -7.91
CA LEU A 107 -16.13 -10.18 -9.25
C LEU A 107 -15.27 -11.14 -10.09
N ASN A 108 -14.66 -12.15 -9.45
CA ASN A 108 -13.78 -13.13 -10.04
C ASN A 108 -12.58 -12.51 -10.78
N PHE A 109 -12.03 -11.41 -10.23
CA PHE A 109 -10.73 -10.86 -10.62
C PHE A 109 -10.17 -9.95 -9.53
N SER A 110 -8.83 -9.83 -9.48
CA SER A 110 -8.11 -8.87 -8.65
C SER A 110 -7.70 -7.67 -9.46
N LEU A 111 -7.90 -6.46 -8.94
CA LEU A 111 -7.35 -5.23 -9.50
C LEU A 111 -6.12 -4.82 -8.71
N ILE A 112 -4.95 -4.74 -9.35
CA ILE A 112 -3.69 -4.40 -8.70
C ILE A 112 -3.27 -3.00 -9.11
N VAL A 113 -3.04 -2.14 -8.10
CA VAL A 113 -2.57 -0.76 -8.25
C VAL A 113 -1.25 -0.57 -7.48
N GLU A 114 -0.62 0.61 -7.55
CA GLU A 114 0.67 0.85 -6.90
C GLU A 114 0.53 1.33 -5.46
N GLY A 115 -0.34 2.29 -5.20
CA GLY A 115 -0.35 3.05 -3.97
C GLY A 115 -1.56 2.84 -3.06
N GLN A 116 -1.42 3.27 -1.81
CA GLN A 116 -2.50 3.21 -0.82
C GLN A 116 -3.69 4.11 -1.19
N PHE A 117 -3.41 5.29 -1.77
CA PHE A 117 -4.49 6.18 -2.20
C PHE A 117 -5.29 5.60 -3.35
N ASP A 118 -4.64 4.90 -4.29
CA ASP A 118 -5.34 4.24 -5.39
C ASP A 118 -6.34 3.21 -4.86
N VAL A 119 -5.94 2.40 -3.87
CA VAL A 119 -6.86 1.44 -3.23
C VAL A 119 -8.00 2.16 -2.51
N VAL A 120 -7.70 3.21 -1.73
CA VAL A 120 -8.74 3.93 -0.98
C VAL A 120 -9.75 4.56 -1.93
N MET A 121 -9.30 5.22 -2.99
CA MET A 121 -10.16 5.83 -3.99
C MET A 121 -10.94 4.79 -4.79
N ALA A 122 -10.30 3.67 -5.17
CA ALA A 122 -10.95 2.58 -5.86
C ALA A 122 -12.06 1.94 -5.01
N HIS A 123 -11.80 1.62 -3.75
CA HIS A 123 -12.81 1.08 -2.83
C HIS A 123 -13.96 2.07 -2.61
N GLN A 124 -13.68 3.37 -2.47
CA GLN A 124 -14.69 4.42 -2.35
C GLN A 124 -15.58 4.51 -3.60
N ALA A 125 -15.02 4.25 -4.77
CA ALA A 125 -15.74 4.20 -6.05
C ALA A 125 -16.41 2.84 -6.33
N GLY A 126 -16.37 1.89 -5.37
CA GLY A 126 -17.03 0.58 -5.48
C GLY A 126 -16.14 -0.56 -6.02
N TYR A 127 -14.86 -0.29 -6.34
CA TYR A 127 -13.90 -1.33 -6.77
C TYR A 127 -13.29 -2.06 -5.58
N ASN A 128 -14.15 -2.79 -4.84
CA ASN A 128 -13.78 -3.48 -3.60
C ASN A 128 -12.86 -4.70 -3.81
N ASN A 129 -12.43 -4.97 -5.04
CA ASN A 129 -11.49 -6.03 -5.42
C ASN A 129 -10.07 -5.48 -5.65
N THR A 130 -9.79 -4.24 -5.24
CA THR A 130 -8.52 -3.56 -5.48
C THR A 130 -7.54 -3.77 -4.33
N VAL A 131 -6.28 -4.06 -4.65
CA VAL A 131 -5.14 -4.18 -3.73
C VAL A 131 -3.93 -3.43 -4.26
N ALA A 132 -2.97 -3.07 -3.39
CA ALA A 132 -1.72 -2.43 -3.81
C ALA A 132 -0.48 -3.13 -3.29
N VAL A 133 0.60 -3.04 -4.07
CA VAL A 133 1.95 -3.52 -3.70
C VAL A 133 2.69 -2.58 -2.75
N SER A 134 2.27 -1.31 -2.67
CA SER A 134 2.71 -0.33 -1.67
C SER A 134 4.22 -0.09 -1.59
N GLY A 135 4.83 0.19 -2.75
CA GLY A 135 6.26 0.56 -2.84
C GLY A 135 7.22 -0.63 -2.81
N THR A 136 6.76 -1.79 -3.24
CA THR A 136 7.60 -2.96 -3.55
C THR A 136 7.22 -3.55 -4.91
N ALA A 137 8.08 -4.40 -5.47
CA ALA A 137 7.69 -5.18 -6.65
C ALA A 137 6.70 -6.29 -6.27
N LEU A 138 5.84 -6.68 -7.21
CA LEU A 138 4.97 -7.83 -7.01
C LEU A 138 5.81 -9.11 -6.85
N THR A 139 5.56 -9.85 -5.78
CA THR A 139 6.29 -11.06 -5.42
C THR A 139 5.47 -12.33 -5.70
N LEU A 140 6.14 -13.48 -5.69
CA LEU A 140 5.46 -14.77 -5.76
C LEU A 140 4.47 -14.96 -4.61
N HIS A 141 4.79 -14.49 -3.41
CA HIS A 141 3.89 -14.57 -2.26
C HIS A 141 2.60 -13.76 -2.48
N HIS A 142 2.73 -12.53 -3.01
CA HIS A 142 1.58 -11.71 -3.37
C HIS A 142 0.66 -12.43 -4.39
N ILE A 143 1.24 -13.06 -5.39
CA ILE A 143 0.50 -13.81 -6.40
C ILE A 143 -0.21 -15.01 -5.75
N GLN A 144 0.46 -15.76 -4.89
CA GLN A 144 -0.13 -16.89 -4.16
C GLN A 144 -1.31 -16.49 -3.26
N LEU A 145 -1.31 -15.27 -2.72
CA LEU A 145 -2.46 -14.74 -1.98
C LEU A 145 -3.66 -14.51 -2.90
N LEU A 146 -3.43 -13.94 -4.09
CA LEU A 146 -4.49 -13.59 -5.03
C LEU A 146 -5.06 -14.82 -5.76
N GLU A 147 -4.21 -15.75 -6.19
CA GLU A 147 -4.65 -16.97 -6.90
C GLU A 147 -5.58 -17.88 -6.08
N ARG A 148 -5.52 -17.78 -4.73
CA ARG A 148 -6.50 -18.45 -3.84
C ARG A 148 -7.90 -17.86 -3.93
N LEU A 149 -8.05 -16.68 -4.52
CA LEU A 149 -9.31 -15.94 -4.59
C LEU A 149 -9.87 -15.90 -6.01
N SER A 150 -9.00 -15.76 -7.02
CA SER A 150 -9.33 -15.73 -8.45
C SER A 150 -8.07 -15.98 -9.28
N ASP A 151 -8.24 -16.62 -10.42
CA ASP A 151 -7.22 -16.83 -11.46
C ASP A 151 -7.13 -15.67 -12.47
N ARG A 152 -7.81 -14.54 -12.21
CA ARG A 152 -7.85 -13.36 -13.08
C ARG A 152 -7.30 -12.14 -12.38
N VAL A 153 -6.44 -11.41 -13.08
CA VAL A 153 -5.82 -10.18 -12.59
C VAL A 153 -5.90 -9.09 -13.64
N VAL A 154 -6.24 -7.88 -13.20
CA VAL A 154 -6.08 -6.66 -13.98
C VAL A 154 -5.00 -5.81 -13.31
N LEU A 155 -3.95 -5.49 -14.07
CA LEU A 155 -2.88 -4.58 -13.65
C LEU A 155 -3.26 -3.16 -14.05
N ALA A 156 -3.36 -2.25 -13.10
CA ALA A 156 -3.63 -0.83 -13.28
C ALA A 156 -2.51 -0.01 -12.62
N LEU A 157 -1.29 -0.16 -13.14
CA LEU A 157 -0.08 0.48 -12.64
C LEU A 157 0.17 1.80 -13.38
N ASP A 158 1.01 2.65 -12.80
CA ASP A 158 1.33 3.96 -13.37
C ASP A 158 1.95 3.83 -14.77
N ALA A 159 1.59 4.73 -15.69
CA ALA A 159 2.05 4.72 -17.08
C ALA A 159 3.47 5.33 -17.26
N ASP A 160 4.30 5.28 -16.23
CA ASP A 160 5.69 5.69 -16.30
C ASP A 160 6.61 4.53 -16.70
N ARG A 161 7.89 4.83 -16.98
CA ARG A 161 8.88 3.82 -17.41
C ARG A 161 9.11 2.73 -16.35
N ALA A 162 9.04 3.07 -15.07
CA ALA A 162 9.25 2.13 -13.96
C ALA A 162 8.02 1.23 -13.78
N GLY A 163 6.82 1.78 -13.83
CA GLY A 163 5.56 1.05 -13.78
C GLY A 163 5.41 0.06 -14.93
N ILE A 164 5.72 0.46 -16.18
CA ILE A 164 5.70 -0.43 -17.34
C ILE A 164 6.67 -1.62 -17.15
N ALA A 165 7.88 -1.37 -16.66
CA ALA A 165 8.85 -2.44 -16.40
C ALA A 165 8.40 -3.36 -15.24
N ALA A 166 7.76 -2.81 -14.21
CA ALA A 166 7.16 -3.59 -13.12
C ALA A 166 5.99 -4.43 -13.61
N MET A 167 5.14 -3.85 -14.44
CA MET A 167 3.99 -4.52 -15.07
C MET A 167 4.42 -5.75 -15.88
N LYS A 168 5.42 -5.61 -16.76
CA LYS A 168 5.94 -6.73 -17.56
C LYS A 168 6.45 -7.87 -16.68
N ARG A 169 7.25 -7.56 -15.65
CA ARG A 169 7.75 -8.60 -14.71
C ARG A 169 6.62 -9.28 -13.96
N ALA A 170 5.63 -8.51 -13.51
CA ALA A 170 4.46 -9.03 -12.82
C ALA A 170 3.63 -9.96 -13.72
N ALA A 171 3.37 -9.54 -14.96
CA ALA A 171 2.63 -10.31 -15.95
C ALA A 171 3.34 -11.63 -16.27
N ASP A 172 4.64 -11.61 -16.56
CA ASP A 172 5.44 -12.82 -16.82
C ASP A 172 5.34 -13.84 -15.66
N LEU A 173 5.44 -13.36 -14.44
CA LEU A 173 5.39 -14.20 -13.25
C LEU A 173 4.00 -14.84 -13.06
N MET A 174 2.94 -14.10 -13.35
CA MET A 174 1.55 -14.58 -13.26
C MET A 174 1.19 -15.55 -14.39
N LEU A 175 1.57 -15.22 -15.65
CA LEU A 175 1.31 -16.07 -16.80
C LEU A 175 1.95 -17.45 -16.67
N ARG A 176 3.18 -17.54 -16.14
CA ARG A 176 3.85 -18.80 -15.82
C ARG A 176 3.08 -19.69 -14.81
N ARG A 177 2.16 -19.08 -14.07
CA ARG A 177 1.28 -19.78 -13.11
C ARG A 177 -0.12 -20.04 -13.64
N GLY A 178 -0.37 -19.73 -14.91
CA GLY A 178 -1.68 -19.91 -15.55
C GLY A 178 -2.73 -18.87 -15.16
N ILE A 179 -2.32 -17.73 -14.60
CA ILE A 179 -3.23 -16.64 -14.26
C ILE A 179 -3.55 -15.85 -15.54
N ASP A 180 -4.82 -15.55 -15.75
CA ASP A 180 -5.30 -14.68 -16.82
C ASP A 180 -5.00 -13.21 -16.47
N VAL A 181 -4.08 -12.60 -17.20
CA VAL A 181 -3.59 -11.25 -16.91
C VAL A 181 -4.04 -10.27 -17.98
N LYS A 182 -4.68 -9.19 -17.52
CA LYS A 182 -5.00 -8.03 -18.35
C LYS A 182 -4.30 -6.78 -17.82
N VAL A 183 -4.08 -5.83 -18.71
CA VAL A 183 -3.53 -4.51 -18.39
C VAL A 183 -4.59 -3.46 -18.70
N ALA A 184 -4.87 -2.61 -17.71
CA ALA A 184 -5.65 -1.40 -17.86
C ALA A 184 -4.68 -0.24 -18.16
N GLU A 185 -4.75 0.30 -19.37
CA GLU A 185 -3.83 1.37 -19.81
C GLU A 185 -4.22 2.71 -19.18
N MET A 186 -3.42 3.16 -18.24
CA MET A 186 -3.60 4.47 -17.60
C MET A 186 -3.15 5.60 -18.53
N PRO A 187 -3.86 6.74 -18.59
CA PRO A 187 -3.38 7.94 -19.26
C PRO A 187 -2.05 8.41 -18.70
N LEU A 188 -1.15 8.86 -19.59
CA LEU A 188 0.19 9.30 -19.22
C LEU A 188 0.15 10.36 -18.10
N GLY A 189 0.93 10.15 -17.04
CA GLY A 189 1.06 11.07 -15.91
C GLY A 189 -0.13 11.11 -14.96
N LYS A 190 -1.07 10.16 -15.07
CA LYS A 190 -2.19 10.00 -14.12
C LYS A 190 -2.12 8.65 -13.44
N ASP A 191 -2.33 8.65 -12.12
CA ASP A 191 -2.55 7.45 -11.34
C ASP A 191 -4.06 7.11 -11.23
N PRO A 192 -4.43 5.90 -10.82
CA PRO A 192 -5.83 5.51 -10.63
C PRO A 192 -6.61 6.44 -9.71
N ALA A 193 -5.99 6.95 -8.64
CA ALA A 193 -6.64 7.86 -7.69
C ALA A 193 -6.97 9.21 -8.34
N ASP A 194 -6.11 9.73 -9.20
CA ASP A 194 -6.36 10.98 -9.94
C ASP A 194 -7.53 10.84 -10.92
N ILE A 195 -7.60 9.71 -11.63
CA ILE A 195 -8.68 9.42 -12.58
C ILE A 195 -10.01 9.28 -11.83
N ILE A 196 -10.05 8.46 -10.78
CA ILE A 196 -11.27 8.23 -9.98
C ILE A 196 -11.76 9.54 -9.34
N ARG A 197 -10.85 10.38 -8.86
CA ARG A 197 -11.19 11.68 -8.27
C ARG A 197 -11.82 12.63 -9.29
N ALA A 198 -11.37 12.58 -10.54
CA ALA A 198 -11.89 13.40 -11.61
C ALA A 198 -13.22 12.84 -12.15
N ASP A 199 -13.26 11.56 -12.43
CA ASP A 199 -14.43 10.84 -12.98
C ASP A 199 -14.30 9.33 -12.73
N ALA A 200 -15.10 8.79 -11.81
CA ALA A 200 -15.09 7.36 -11.50
C ALA A 200 -15.59 6.48 -12.67
N ASP A 201 -16.47 7.01 -13.52
CA ASP A 201 -16.95 6.29 -14.71
C ASP A 201 -15.87 6.17 -15.80
N GLU A 202 -14.96 7.14 -15.88
CA GLU A 202 -13.79 7.04 -16.77
C GLU A 202 -12.86 5.90 -16.32
N PHE A 203 -12.60 5.78 -15.03
CA PHE A 203 -11.83 4.64 -14.51
C PHE A 203 -12.51 3.30 -14.81
N LYS A 204 -13.84 3.25 -14.72
CA LYS A 204 -14.63 2.07 -15.10
C LYS A 204 -14.43 1.69 -16.56
N LYS A 205 -14.43 2.66 -17.46
CA LYS A 205 -14.19 2.44 -18.89
C LYS A 205 -12.79 1.92 -19.16
N ILE A 206 -11.77 2.47 -18.45
CA ILE A 206 -10.38 2.04 -18.58
C ILE A 206 -10.22 0.59 -18.12
N VAL A 207 -10.73 0.22 -16.95
CA VAL A 207 -10.69 -1.17 -16.45
C VAL A 207 -11.47 -2.11 -17.37
N GLY A 208 -12.64 -1.68 -17.88
CA GLY A 208 -13.46 -2.46 -18.79
C GLY A 208 -12.84 -2.69 -20.18
N LYS A 209 -11.92 -1.81 -20.60
CA LYS A 209 -11.16 -1.91 -21.87
C LYS A 209 -9.79 -2.58 -21.70
N SER A 210 -9.49 -3.14 -20.52
CA SER A 210 -8.23 -3.82 -20.28
C SER A 210 -7.96 -4.94 -21.29
N VAL A 211 -6.71 -5.02 -21.76
CA VAL A 211 -6.28 -5.95 -22.80
C VAL A 211 -5.45 -7.09 -22.22
N HIS A 212 -5.53 -8.28 -22.82
CA HIS A 212 -4.67 -9.40 -22.43
C HIS A 212 -3.20 -9.10 -22.76
N VAL A 213 -2.30 -9.59 -21.91
CA VAL A 213 -0.85 -9.50 -22.10
C VAL A 213 -0.36 -10.65 -22.98
#